data_924b674bdb4cadb0945781f367991471
#
_entry.id   924b674bdb4cadb0945781f367991471
#
_cell.length_a   1.000
_cell.length_b   1.000
_cell.length_c   1.000
_cell.angle_alpha   90.00
_cell.angle_beta   90.00
_cell.angle_gamma   90.00
#
_symmetry.space_group_name_H-M   'P 1'
#
loop_
_entity.id
_entity.type
_entity.pdbx_description
1 polymer ?
#
loop_
_entity_poly.entity_id
_entity_poly.type
_entity_poly.pdbx_seq_one_letter_code
_entity_poly.pdbx_strand_id
1 'polypeptide(L)'
;MNKEMKEHFLSEIANINKSGLWKDERIISSQQTARINVLNKNGLLNMCANNYLGLSNNPEVVAAAKDSYDKWGYGLSSVRFICGTQQIHKQLERKISEYLGTEDTILYSSCFDANTGLFETLLSKQDAIISDELNHASIIDGVRLCKAERYRYKNNDMEDLESKLKQAQNARLRLIATDGVFSMDGTFANLTKICKLANEYNALVMVDDSHAVGFIGETGRGTPEYFGVTDKVDIVTGTLGKALGGASGGYTSGRKEIIALLRQRSRPYLFSNTLAPAIVCASLKVLDILSASDVYRKKLKENTAYFRDGMKKAGFEVGESTHPIVPIILKDAEIVQKMAQRMYEKGVYVVGFFYPVVPMEKARIRTQVSAAHSKEDLDFAIKVFSETREEMGL
;
A
#
# COMPACT_ATOMS: atom_id res chain seq x y z
N MET A 1 -33.11 12.63 12.32
CA MET A 1 -32.05 12.93 13.33
C MET A 1 -32.60 14.01 14.24
N ASN A 2 -32.56 13.80 15.57
CA ASN A 2 -33.02 14.82 16.54
C ASN A 2 -32.00 15.98 16.65
N LYS A 3 -32.38 17.06 17.36
CA LYS A 3 -31.59 18.29 17.50
C LYS A 3 -30.24 18.02 18.19
N GLU A 4 -30.25 17.27 19.26
CA GLU A 4 -29.08 16.95 20.08
C GLU A 4 -28.02 16.17 19.29
N MET A 5 -28.44 15.13 18.55
CA MET A 5 -27.53 14.40 17.66
C MET A 5 -26.90 15.28 16.57
N LYS A 6 -27.71 16.21 16.01
CA LYS A 6 -27.20 17.15 15.00
C LYS A 6 -26.15 18.08 15.60
N GLU A 7 -26.40 18.62 16.78
CA GLU A 7 -25.47 19.49 17.50
C GLU A 7 -24.15 18.76 17.84
N HIS A 8 -24.23 17.49 18.28
CA HIS A 8 -23.05 16.66 18.50
C HIS A 8 -22.19 16.51 17.24
N PHE A 9 -22.79 16.11 16.11
CA PHE A 9 -22.01 15.95 14.86
C PHE A 9 -21.45 17.28 14.33
N LEU A 10 -22.19 18.39 14.47
CA LEU A 10 -21.68 19.73 14.10
C LEU A 10 -20.49 20.14 14.98
N SER A 11 -20.53 19.82 16.27
CA SER A 11 -19.42 20.06 17.19
C SER A 11 -18.18 19.26 16.81
N GLU A 12 -18.33 17.96 16.50
CA GLU A 12 -17.20 17.13 16.02
C GLU A 12 -16.59 17.66 14.73
N ILE A 13 -17.43 18.07 13.75
CA ILE A 13 -16.98 18.69 12.50
C ILE A 13 -16.21 19.99 12.77
N ALA A 14 -16.75 20.84 13.66
CA ALA A 14 -16.09 22.10 14.05
C ALA A 14 -14.74 21.85 14.74
N ASN A 15 -14.64 20.82 15.58
CA ASN A 15 -13.40 20.42 16.24
C ASN A 15 -12.35 19.94 15.24
N ILE A 16 -12.75 19.14 14.24
CA ILE A 16 -11.86 18.68 13.14
C ILE A 16 -11.30 19.90 12.38
N ASN A 17 -12.17 20.86 12.02
CA ASN A 17 -11.76 22.09 11.33
C ASN A 17 -10.81 22.93 12.19
N LYS A 18 -11.15 23.17 13.46
CA LYS A 18 -10.35 23.96 14.38
C LYS A 18 -8.97 23.34 14.64
N SER A 19 -8.89 22.02 14.64
CA SER A 19 -7.63 21.27 14.80
C SER A 19 -6.79 21.20 13.52
N GLY A 20 -7.23 21.77 12.40
CA GLY A 20 -6.54 21.69 11.11
C GLY A 20 -6.51 20.29 10.50
N LEU A 21 -7.42 19.40 10.94
CA LEU A 21 -7.47 18.00 10.49
C LEU A 21 -8.48 17.78 9.35
N TRP A 22 -9.13 18.83 8.89
CA TRP A 22 -10.08 18.75 7.78
C TRP A 22 -9.37 18.33 6.50
N LYS A 23 -9.97 17.40 5.75
CA LYS A 23 -9.42 16.89 4.50
C LYS A 23 -10.31 17.32 3.34
N ASP A 24 -9.78 18.15 2.46
CA ASP A 24 -10.43 18.54 1.22
C ASP A 24 -10.06 17.58 0.09
N GLU A 25 -11.05 17.15 -0.68
CA GLU A 25 -10.85 16.34 -1.87
C GLU A 25 -10.64 17.24 -3.11
N ARG A 26 -9.44 17.18 -3.68
CA ARG A 26 -9.17 17.87 -4.96
C ARG A 26 -9.65 17.00 -6.11
N ILE A 27 -10.59 17.51 -6.90
CA ILE A 27 -11.26 16.78 -7.96
C ILE A 27 -10.37 16.72 -9.21
N ILE A 28 -9.87 15.53 -9.55
CA ILE A 28 -9.08 15.28 -10.76
C ILE A 28 -10.03 15.23 -11.96
N SER A 29 -9.70 15.97 -13.03
CA SER A 29 -10.48 16.07 -14.26
C SER A 29 -9.76 15.48 -15.49
N SER A 30 -8.76 14.64 -15.27
CA SER A 30 -8.00 13.91 -16.30
C SER A 30 -7.82 12.45 -15.93
N GLN A 31 -7.17 11.70 -16.78
CA GLN A 31 -6.63 10.38 -16.47
C GLN A 31 -5.50 10.49 -15.44
N GLN A 32 -5.24 9.39 -14.71
CA GLN A 32 -4.16 9.32 -13.74
C GLN A 32 -2.83 9.02 -14.44
N THR A 33 -2.03 10.06 -14.60
CA THR A 33 -0.71 10.02 -15.26
C THR A 33 0.32 10.80 -14.45
N ALA A 34 1.55 10.95 -14.96
CA ALA A 34 2.59 11.78 -14.35
C ALA A 34 2.14 13.25 -14.21
N ARG A 35 1.36 13.76 -15.17
CA ARG A 35 0.74 15.08 -15.09
C ARG A 35 -0.77 14.96 -15.16
N ILE A 36 -1.47 15.62 -14.27
CA ILE A 36 -2.92 15.56 -14.12
C ILE A 36 -3.56 16.95 -14.21
N ASN A 37 -4.83 16.97 -14.54
CA ASN A 37 -5.67 18.17 -14.38
C ASN A 37 -6.54 18.00 -13.12
N VAL A 38 -6.66 19.08 -12.36
CA VAL A 38 -7.61 19.23 -11.26
C VAL A 38 -8.57 20.33 -11.66
N LEU A 39 -9.79 20.32 -11.15
CA LEU A 39 -10.73 21.42 -11.43
C LEU A 39 -10.01 22.77 -11.26
N ASN A 40 -10.12 23.61 -12.30
CA ASN A 40 -9.51 24.95 -12.39
C ASN A 40 -7.98 24.99 -12.49
N LYS A 41 -7.27 23.87 -12.64
CA LYS A 41 -5.82 23.84 -12.81
C LYS A 41 -5.34 22.66 -13.63
N ASN A 42 -4.59 22.94 -14.71
CA ASN A 42 -4.13 21.92 -15.65
C ASN A 42 -2.63 21.65 -15.53
N GLY A 43 -2.22 20.43 -15.91
CA GLY A 43 -0.83 20.07 -16.08
C GLY A 43 -0.01 19.94 -14.78
N LEU A 44 -0.67 19.71 -13.65
CA LEU A 44 0.00 19.51 -12.36
C LEU A 44 0.86 18.24 -12.38
N LEU A 45 2.12 18.36 -12.01
CA LEU A 45 2.98 17.20 -11.80
C LEU A 45 2.51 16.44 -10.55
N ASN A 46 2.14 15.18 -10.73
CA ASN A 46 1.57 14.35 -9.67
C ASN A 46 2.67 13.58 -8.93
N MET A 47 3.01 14.03 -7.73
CA MET A 47 4.01 13.40 -6.87
C MET A 47 3.40 12.68 -5.66
N CYS A 48 2.09 12.31 -5.69
CA CYS A 48 1.43 11.65 -4.56
C CYS A 48 0.62 10.39 -4.90
N ALA A 49 0.42 10.06 -6.19
CA ALA A 49 -0.25 8.82 -6.56
C ALA A 49 0.65 7.59 -6.36
N ASN A 50 0.07 6.49 -5.84
CA ASN A 50 0.77 5.21 -5.70
C ASN A 50 0.96 4.48 -7.07
N ASN A 51 1.05 5.23 -8.16
CA ASN A 51 1.21 4.73 -9.53
C ASN A 51 2.69 4.50 -9.86
N TYR A 52 3.38 3.69 -9.06
CA TYR A 52 4.83 3.50 -9.10
C TYR A 52 5.37 3.16 -10.49
N LEU A 53 4.68 2.28 -11.20
CA LEU A 53 5.10 1.82 -12.53
C LEU A 53 4.45 2.59 -13.69
N GLY A 54 3.58 3.57 -13.38
CA GLY A 54 2.90 4.36 -14.41
C GLY A 54 1.83 3.59 -15.19
N LEU A 55 1.35 2.46 -14.69
CA LEU A 55 0.47 1.54 -15.43
C LEU A 55 -1.02 1.91 -15.36
N SER A 56 -1.44 2.88 -14.53
CA SER A 56 -2.85 3.21 -14.35
C SER A 56 -3.56 3.71 -15.63
N ASN A 57 -2.80 4.22 -16.59
CA ASN A 57 -3.31 4.62 -17.91
C ASN A 57 -2.50 3.99 -19.05
N ASN A 58 -1.88 2.84 -18.83
CA ASN A 58 -1.17 2.11 -19.88
C ASN A 58 -2.16 1.64 -20.95
N PRO A 59 -1.90 1.89 -22.25
CA PRO A 59 -2.84 1.55 -23.34
C PRO A 59 -3.22 0.06 -23.39
N GLU A 60 -2.26 -0.85 -23.15
CA GLU A 60 -2.52 -2.30 -23.17
C GLU A 60 -3.41 -2.73 -21.97
N VAL A 61 -3.20 -2.12 -20.79
CA VAL A 61 -4.01 -2.39 -19.60
C VAL A 61 -5.43 -1.86 -19.81
N VAL A 62 -5.57 -0.66 -20.37
CA VAL A 62 -6.88 -0.06 -20.71
C VAL A 62 -7.60 -0.88 -21.79
N ALA A 63 -6.90 -1.36 -22.82
CA ALA A 63 -7.48 -2.23 -23.83
C ALA A 63 -8.00 -3.54 -23.23
N ALA A 64 -7.20 -4.22 -22.42
CA ALA A 64 -7.62 -5.46 -21.76
C ALA A 64 -8.88 -5.28 -20.86
N ALA A 65 -8.99 -4.13 -20.18
CA ALA A 65 -10.20 -3.79 -19.44
C ALA A 65 -11.42 -3.60 -20.37
N LYS A 66 -11.28 -2.88 -21.48
CA LYS A 66 -12.36 -2.66 -22.47
C LYS A 66 -12.84 -3.97 -23.09
N ASP A 67 -11.90 -4.79 -23.56
CA ASP A 67 -12.22 -6.08 -24.21
C ASP A 67 -12.95 -7.06 -23.26
N SER A 68 -12.74 -6.88 -21.96
CA SER A 68 -13.39 -7.73 -20.96
C SER A 68 -14.90 -7.52 -20.90
N TYR A 69 -15.43 -6.34 -21.23
CA TYR A 69 -16.86 -6.06 -21.18
C TYR A 69 -17.65 -6.89 -22.20
N ASP A 70 -17.10 -7.07 -23.40
CA ASP A 70 -17.75 -7.86 -24.45
C ASP A 70 -17.78 -9.35 -24.10
N LYS A 71 -16.72 -9.85 -23.44
CA LYS A 71 -16.58 -11.28 -23.15
C LYS A 71 -17.17 -11.71 -21.80
N TRP A 72 -17.02 -10.86 -20.77
CA TRP A 72 -17.30 -11.23 -19.38
C TRP A 72 -18.39 -10.39 -18.73
N GLY A 73 -18.86 -9.33 -19.39
CA GLY A 73 -19.84 -8.38 -18.86
C GLY A 73 -19.22 -7.40 -17.85
N TYR A 74 -20.09 -6.56 -17.30
CA TYR A 74 -19.70 -5.49 -16.35
C TYR A 74 -19.44 -6.03 -14.94
N GLY A 75 -20.29 -6.94 -14.45
CA GLY A 75 -20.20 -7.45 -13.08
C GLY A 75 -20.97 -8.75 -12.91
N LEU A 76 -20.85 -9.38 -11.76
CA LEU A 76 -21.43 -10.70 -11.49
C LEU A 76 -22.65 -10.67 -10.59
N SER A 77 -22.95 -9.55 -9.94
CA SER A 77 -24.09 -9.41 -8.99
C SER A 77 -24.12 -10.50 -7.92
N SER A 78 -22.94 -11.01 -7.53
CA SER A 78 -22.82 -12.14 -6.60
C SER A 78 -21.48 -12.18 -5.90
N VAL A 79 -21.42 -12.88 -4.78
CA VAL A 79 -20.21 -13.27 -4.07
C VAL A 79 -19.61 -14.54 -4.70
N ARG A 80 -18.34 -14.82 -4.41
CA ARG A 80 -17.53 -15.84 -5.07
C ARG A 80 -18.12 -17.26 -5.02
N PHE A 81 -18.65 -17.71 -3.90
CA PHE A 81 -19.07 -19.09 -3.72
C PHE A 81 -20.48 -19.40 -4.25
N ILE A 82 -21.31 -18.37 -4.48
CA ILE A 82 -22.67 -18.58 -5.02
C ILE A 82 -22.59 -18.69 -6.56
N CYS A 83 -22.46 -17.57 -7.27
CA CYS A 83 -22.31 -17.54 -8.73
C CYS A 83 -21.36 -16.41 -9.22
N GLY A 84 -20.54 -15.86 -8.33
CA GLY A 84 -19.61 -14.75 -8.60
C GLY A 84 -18.21 -15.20 -8.99
N THR A 85 -17.97 -16.44 -9.44
CA THR A 85 -16.65 -16.91 -9.87
C THR A 85 -16.64 -17.23 -11.35
N GLN A 86 -15.98 -16.40 -12.15
CA GLN A 86 -15.66 -16.67 -13.55
C GLN A 86 -14.27 -17.32 -13.69
N GLN A 87 -13.99 -17.91 -14.84
CA GLN A 87 -12.72 -18.53 -15.17
C GLN A 87 -11.53 -17.57 -14.96
N ILE A 88 -11.69 -16.29 -15.33
CA ILE A 88 -10.66 -15.26 -15.20
C ILE A 88 -10.20 -15.02 -13.77
N HIS A 89 -11.10 -15.14 -12.77
CA HIS A 89 -10.72 -15.02 -11.38
C HIS A 89 -9.72 -16.12 -10.98
N LYS A 90 -9.99 -17.36 -11.40
CA LYS A 90 -9.08 -18.49 -11.15
C LYS A 90 -7.76 -18.37 -11.92
N GLN A 91 -7.80 -17.76 -13.11
CA GLN A 91 -6.60 -17.45 -13.87
C GLN A 91 -5.74 -16.40 -13.15
N LEU A 92 -6.35 -15.33 -12.64
CA LEU A 92 -5.63 -14.29 -11.90
C LEU A 92 -5.04 -14.83 -10.58
N GLU A 93 -5.82 -15.62 -9.82
CA GLU A 93 -5.34 -16.27 -8.59
C GLU A 93 -4.07 -17.09 -8.86
N ARG A 94 -4.10 -17.96 -9.88
CA ARG A 94 -2.97 -18.78 -10.29
C ARG A 94 -1.78 -17.92 -10.73
N LYS A 95 -2.04 -16.90 -11.55
CA LYS A 95 -0.98 -16.05 -12.08
C LYS A 95 -0.28 -15.22 -10.99
N ILE A 96 -1.01 -14.78 -9.97
CA ILE A 96 -0.42 -14.13 -8.79
C ILE A 96 0.45 -15.12 -8.02
N SER A 97 -0.03 -16.36 -7.78
CA SER A 97 0.77 -17.38 -7.12
C SER A 97 2.07 -17.70 -7.85
N GLU A 98 2.00 -17.87 -9.18
CA GLU A 98 3.17 -18.09 -10.04
C GLU A 98 4.13 -16.90 -9.99
N TYR A 99 3.59 -15.67 -10.05
CA TYR A 99 4.40 -14.45 -10.00
C TYR A 99 5.12 -14.28 -8.65
N LEU A 100 4.45 -14.57 -7.53
CA LEU A 100 5.01 -14.43 -6.19
C LEU A 100 5.85 -15.64 -5.75
N GLY A 101 5.68 -16.79 -6.41
CA GLY A 101 6.31 -18.04 -5.99
C GLY A 101 5.64 -18.67 -4.77
N THR A 102 4.30 -18.52 -4.65
CA THR A 102 3.49 -19.08 -3.56
C THR A 102 2.64 -20.25 -4.04
N GLU A 103 2.00 -20.97 -3.12
CA GLU A 103 1.25 -22.19 -3.45
C GLU A 103 -0.17 -21.93 -3.96
N ASP A 104 -0.88 -20.94 -3.40
CA ASP A 104 -2.24 -20.55 -3.83
C ASP A 104 -2.53 -19.07 -3.49
N THR A 105 -3.57 -18.52 -4.11
CA THR A 105 -4.00 -17.12 -3.94
C THR A 105 -5.53 -17.03 -3.87
N ILE A 106 -6.03 -16.09 -3.08
CA ILE A 106 -7.43 -15.71 -2.96
C ILE A 106 -7.59 -14.20 -3.21
N LEU A 107 -8.60 -13.82 -4.03
CA LEU A 107 -8.88 -12.42 -4.39
C LEU A 107 -9.91 -11.80 -3.46
N TYR A 108 -9.74 -10.51 -3.17
CA TYR A 108 -10.64 -9.66 -2.40
C TYR A 108 -10.97 -8.36 -3.13
N SER A 109 -12.02 -7.65 -2.69
CA SER A 109 -12.39 -6.33 -3.24
C SER A 109 -11.32 -5.26 -2.97
N SER A 110 -10.52 -5.43 -1.93
CA SER A 110 -9.38 -4.58 -1.57
C SER A 110 -8.35 -5.36 -0.73
N CYS A 111 -7.13 -4.83 -0.60
CA CYS A 111 -6.17 -5.36 0.38
C CYS A 111 -6.61 -5.08 1.82
N PHE A 112 -7.43 -4.04 2.03
CA PHE A 112 -8.04 -3.80 3.33
C PHE A 112 -8.92 -4.99 3.75
N ASP A 113 -9.77 -5.48 2.82
CA ASP A 113 -10.60 -6.69 3.04
C ASP A 113 -9.74 -7.95 3.23
N ALA A 114 -8.66 -8.09 2.48
CA ALA A 114 -7.72 -9.21 2.64
C ALA A 114 -7.13 -9.24 4.05
N ASN A 115 -6.64 -8.11 4.55
CA ASN A 115 -6.06 -8.00 5.89
C ASN A 115 -7.10 -8.16 7.00
N THR A 116 -8.27 -7.52 6.89
CA THR A 116 -9.31 -7.64 7.90
C THR A 116 -9.92 -9.03 7.97
N GLY A 117 -9.97 -9.75 6.85
CA GLY A 117 -10.49 -11.11 6.78
C GLY A 117 -9.50 -12.21 7.17
N LEU A 118 -8.23 -11.87 7.46
CA LEU A 118 -7.16 -12.83 7.69
C LEU A 118 -7.18 -13.36 9.14
N PHE A 119 -7.01 -12.49 10.09
CA PHE A 119 -6.65 -12.85 11.47
C PHE A 119 -7.76 -13.61 12.20
N GLU A 120 -9.01 -13.13 12.16
CA GLU A 120 -10.14 -13.81 12.80
C GLU A 120 -10.47 -15.17 12.14
N THR A 121 -10.05 -15.37 10.89
CA THR A 121 -10.26 -16.63 10.17
C THR A 121 -9.27 -17.70 10.61
N LEU A 122 -8.01 -17.31 10.83
CA LEU A 122 -6.91 -18.23 11.11
C LEU A 122 -6.71 -18.48 12.60
N LEU A 123 -6.99 -17.48 13.44
CA LEU A 123 -6.60 -17.45 14.84
C LEU A 123 -7.81 -17.31 15.77
N SER A 124 -7.64 -17.78 17.01
CA SER A 124 -8.64 -17.78 18.06
C SER A 124 -8.04 -17.27 19.38
N LYS A 125 -8.84 -17.29 20.46
CA LYS A 125 -8.40 -16.88 21.82
C LYS A 125 -7.21 -17.67 22.38
N GLN A 126 -6.86 -18.81 21.78
CA GLN A 126 -5.73 -19.65 22.24
C GLN A 126 -4.42 -19.27 21.54
N ASP A 127 -4.48 -18.34 20.59
CA ASP A 127 -3.39 -17.97 19.70
C ASP A 127 -2.90 -16.55 20.00
N ALA A 128 -1.77 -16.16 19.42
CA ALA A 128 -1.18 -14.85 19.61
C ALA A 128 -0.83 -14.19 18.25
N ILE A 129 -1.01 -12.88 18.19
CA ILE A 129 -0.57 -12.04 17.08
C ILE A 129 0.48 -11.06 17.60
N ILE A 130 1.64 -11.02 16.92
CA ILE A 130 2.74 -10.11 17.22
C ILE A 130 2.86 -9.12 16.05
N SER A 131 2.36 -7.90 16.23
CA SER A 131 2.19 -6.90 15.18
C SER A 131 3.18 -5.75 15.32
N ASP A 132 3.81 -5.33 14.21
CA ASP A 132 4.59 -4.08 14.18
C ASP A 132 3.67 -2.88 14.48
N GLU A 133 4.17 -1.91 15.24
CA GLU A 133 3.37 -0.76 15.69
C GLU A 133 3.00 0.22 14.57
N LEU A 134 3.75 0.25 13.47
CA LEU A 134 3.51 1.12 12.32
C LEU A 134 2.81 0.40 11.15
N ASN A 135 2.30 -0.79 11.37
CA ASN A 135 1.51 -1.51 10.37
C ASN A 135 0.33 -0.67 9.86
N HIS A 136 -0.03 -0.92 8.60
CA HIS A 136 -1.17 -0.28 7.97
C HIS A 136 -2.47 -0.47 8.77
N ALA A 137 -3.36 0.53 8.70
CA ALA A 137 -4.64 0.53 9.43
C ALA A 137 -5.47 -0.75 9.22
N SER A 138 -5.44 -1.35 8.04
CA SER A 138 -6.14 -2.60 7.75
C SER A 138 -5.62 -3.80 8.55
N ILE A 139 -4.31 -3.87 8.81
CA ILE A 139 -3.73 -4.88 9.69
C ILE A 139 -4.16 -4.62 11.13
N ILE A 140 -4.08 -3.37 11.59
CA ILE A 140 -4.50 -2.96 12.92
C ILE A 140 -5.98 -3.33 13.17
N ASP A 141 -6.86 -3.03 12.21
CA ASP A 141 -8.28 -3.32 12.31
C ASP A 141 -8.56 -4.83 12.23
N GLY A 142 -7.86 -5.56 11.36
CA GLY A 142 -7.94 -7.02 11.30
C GLY A 142 -7.52 -7.68 12.61
N VAL A 143 -6.43 -7.20 13.22
CA VAL A 143 -5.99 -7.65 14.56
C VAL A 143 -7.01 -7.31 15.64
N ARG A 144 -7.68 -6.15 15.56
CA ARG A 144 -8.76 -5.77 16.50
C ARG A 144 -9.98 -6.67 16.41
N LEU A 145 -10.34 -7.16 15.25
CA LEU A 145 -11.47 -8.07 15.04
C LEU A 145 -11.17 -9.48 15.57
N CYS A 146 -9.91 -9.87 15.63
CA CYS A 146 -9.50 -11.19 16.10
C CYS A 146 -9.54 -11.31 17.63
N LYS A 147 -9.90 -12.50 18.13
CA LYS A 147 -9.92 -12.83 19.58
C LYS A 147 -8.58 -13.31 20.12
N ALA A 148 -7.55 -13.47 19.27
CA ALA A 148 -6.22 -13.86 19.69
C ALA A 148 -5.59 -12.79 20.60
N GLU A 149 -4.66 -13.23 21.44
CA GLU A 149 -3.87 -12.33 22.27
C GLU A 149 -3.00 -11.43 21.38
N ARG A 150 -2.88 -10.14 21.74
CA ARG A 150 -2.28 -9.12 20.89
C ARG A 150 -1.04 -8.55 21.56
N TYR A 151 0.09 -8.71 20.87
CA TYR A 151 1.37 -8.11 21.23
C TYR A 151 1.77 -7.12 20.16
N ARG A 152 2.16 -5.91 20.56
CA ARG A 152 2.67 -4.88 19.66
C ARG A 152 4.15 -4.67 19.94
N TYR A 153 5.00 -4.77 18.94
CA TYR A 153 6.43 -4.47 19.05
C TYR A 153 6.76 -3.16 18.35
N LYS A 154 7.79 -2.48 18.81
CA LYS A 154 8.28 -1.21 18.26
C LYS A 154 8.73 -1.40 16.81
N ASN A 155 8.46 -0.41 15.97
CA ASN A 155 8.73 -0.49 14.55
C ASN A 155 10.15 -0.98 14.25
N ASN A 156 10.22 -2.11 13.56
CA ASN A 156 11.45 -2.75 13.09
C ASN A 156 12.49 -3.04 14.20
N ASP A 157 12.07 -3.10 15.47
CA ASP A 157 12.89 -3.42 16.64
C ASP A 157 12.86 -4.94 16.89
N MET A 158 13.94 -5.61 16.52
CA MET A 158 14.03 -7.07 16.60
C MET A 158 14.21 -7.60 18.03
N GLU A 159 14.73 -6.80 18.93
CA GLU A 159 14.85 -7.17 20.35
C GLU A 159 13.49 -7.12 21.02
N ASP A 160 12.69 -6.09 20.74
CA ASP A 160 11.31 -6.00 21.23
C ASP A 160 10.43 -7.08 20.60
N LEU A 161 10.60 -7.39 19.30
CA LEU A 161 9.91 -8.51 18.64
C LEU A 161 10.21 -9.83 19.35
N GLU A 162 11.47 -10.12 19.63
CA GLU A 162 11.88 -11.33 20.35
C GLU A 162 11.28 -11.38 21.75
N SER A 163 11.29 -10.25 22.47
CA SER A 163 10.65 -10.13 23.79
C SER A 163 9.17 -10.49 23.75
N LYS A 164 8.42 -10.00 22.72
CA LYS A 164 7.00 -10.34 22.55
C LYS A 164 6.78 -11.80 22.17
N LEU A 165 7.65 -12.38 21.37
CA LEU A 165 7.60 -13.81 21.04
C LEU A 165 7.81 -14.67 22.30
N LYS A 166 8.73 -14.30 23.18
CA LYS A 166 8.95 -14.95 24.48
C LYS A 166 7.70 -14.86 25.36
N GLN A 167 7.04 -13.71 25.40
CA GLN A 167 5.78 -13.53 26.16
C GLN A 167 4.65 -14.40 25.60
N ALA A 168 4.62 -14.63 24.28
CA ALA A 168 3.58 -15.39 23.59
C ALA A 168 3.84 -16.92 23.58
N GLN A 169 4.82 -17.44 24.32
CA GLN A 169 5.22 -18.86 24.25
C GLN A 169 4.11 -19.85 24.62
N ASN A 170 3.16 -19.47 25.45
CA ASN A 170 2.04 -20.32 25.85
C ASN A 170 0.90 -20.38 24.81
N ALA A 171 0.92 -19.52 23.79
CA ALA A 171 -0.06 -19.55 22.72
C ALA A 171 0.09 -20.82 21.86
N ARG A 172 -1.05 -21.37 21.42
CA ARG A 172 -1.08 -22.54 20.53
C ARG A 172 -0.40 -22.24 19.19
N LEU A 173 -0.77 -21.11 18.57
CA LEU A 173 -0.17 -20.58 17.35
C LEU A 173 0.30 -19.15 17.61
N ARG A 174 1.37 -18.74 16.94
CA ARG A 174 1.89 -17.38 16.89
C ARG A 174 1.95 -16.91 15.46
N LEU A 175 1.55 -15.67 15.21
CA LEU A 175 1.65 -15.06 13.89
C LEU A 175 2.28 -13.68 14.03
N ILE A 176 3.41 -13.48 13.35
CA ILE A 176 4.05 -12.16 13.20
C ILE A 176 3.43 -11.47 12.00
N ALA A 177 2.95 -10.24 12.17
CA ALA A 177 2.36 -9.43 11.11
C ALA A 177 3.15 -8.13 10.91
N THR A 178 3.57 -7.85 9.69
CA THR A 178 4.29 -6.63 9.33
C THR A 178 3.94 -6.15 7.92
N ASP A 179 3.98 -4.83 7.70
CA ASP A 179 4.16 -4.30 6.35
C ASP A 179 5.56 -4.70 5.84
N GLY A 180 5.70 -5.03 4.57
CA GLY A 180 7.00 -5.24 3.93
C GLY A 180 7.72 -3.91 3.72
N VAL A 181 6.92 -2.87 3.37
CA VAL A 181 7.36 -1.47 3.25
C VAL A 181 6.36 -0.58 3.97
N PHE A 182 6.84 0.18 4.95
CA PHE A 182 6.03 1.13 5.72
C PHE A 182 5.68 2.37 4.88
N SER A 183 4.40 2.58 4.67
CA SER A 183 3.85 3.49 3.66
C SER A 183 4.15 4.97 3.87
N MET A 184 4.46 5.40 5.10
CA MET A 184 4.74 6.80 5.42
C MET A 184 6.21 7.17 5.29
N ASP A 185 7.10 6.19 5.40
CA ASP A 185 8.56 6.37 5.44
C ASP A 185 9.28 5.75 4.22
N GLY A 186 8.68 4.75 3.59
CA GLY A 186 9.32 3.96 2.55
C GLY A 186 10.45 3.06 3.10
N THR A 187 10.46 2.81 4.41
CA THR A 187 11.43 1.91 5.05
C THR A 187 10.99 0.45 4.91
N PHE A 188 11.95 -0.45 4.86
CA PHE A 188 11.71 -1.89 4.73
C PHE A 188 11.68 -2.56 6.10
N ALA A 189 10.77 -3.52 6.29
CA ALA A 189 10.85 -4.44 7.42
C ALA A 189 12.08 -5.34 7.29
N ASN A 190 12.73 -5.65 8.41
CA ASN A 190 13.89 -6.55 8.42
C ASN A 190 13.45 -8.02 8.33
N LEU A 191 12.95 -8.43 7.15
CA LEU A 191 12.40 -9.78 6.97
C LEU A 191 13.40 -10.88 7.24
N THR A 192 14.69 -10.67 6.99
CA THR A 192 15.73 -11.64 7.31
C THR A 192 15.73 -11.98 8.79
N LYS A 193 15.71 -10.97 9.67
CA LYS A 193 15.69 -11.19 11.12
C LYS A 193 14.32 -11.67 11.61
N ILE A 194 13.22 -11.11 11.06
CA ILE A 194 11.85 -11.53 11.37
C ILE A 194 11.68 -13.03 11.09
N CYS A 195 12.06 -13.50 9.92
CA CYS A 195 11.96 -14.93 9.56
C CYS A 195 12.87 -15.83 10.40
N LYS A 196 14.05 -15.32 10.81
CA LYS A 196 14.93 -16.05 11.74
C LYS A 196 14.24 -16.25 13.09
N LEU A 197 13.70 -15.18 13.68
CA LEU A 197 12.97 -15.24 14.95
C LEU A 197 11.70 -16.09 14.82
N ALA A 198 10.96 -15.96 13.72
CA ALA A 198 9.78 -16.78 13.47
C ALA A 198 10.10 -18.27 13.50
N ASN A 199 11.17 -18.69 12.86
CA ASN A 199 11.63 -20.09 12.89
C ASN A 199 12.04 -20.53 14.31
N GLU A 200 12.77 -19.68 15.04
CA GLU A 200 13.24 -19.98 16.40
C GLU A 200 12.09 -20.13 17.40
N TYR A 201 11.04 -19.30 17.25
CA TYR A 201 9.88 -19.28 18.15
C TYR A 201 8.64 -19.99 17.58
N ASN A 202 8.79 -20.75 16.49
CA ASN A 202 7.71 -21.48 15.82
C ASN A 202 6.48 -20.58 15.55
N ALA A 203 6.70 -19.46 14.86
CA ALA A 203 5.68 -18.49 14.47
C ALA A 203 5.50 -18.45 12.95
N LEU A 204 4.28 -18.20 12.49
CA LEU A 204 3.97 -17.87 11.10
C LEU A 204 4.40 -16.43 10.80
N VAL A 205 4.74 -16.14 9.55
CA VAL A 205 5.06 -14.79 9.07
C VAL A 205 4.05 -14.34 8.03
N MET A 206 3.40 -13.21 8.29
CA MET A 206 2.53 -12.49 7.35
C MET A 206 3.17 -11.15 6.99
N VAL A 207 3.25 -10.86 5.69
CA VAL A 207 3.79 -9.63 5.13
C VAL A 207 2.73 -8.96 4.25
N ASP A 208 2.38 -7.69 4.53
CA ASP A 208 1.65 -6.85 3.56
C ASP A 208 2.66 -6.18 2.63
N ASP A 209 2.64 -6.61 1.38
CA ASP A 209 3.59 -6.17 0.36
C ASP A 209 2.98 -5.17 -0.65
N SER A 210 1.90 -4.50 -0.24
CA SER A 210 1.14 -3.54 -1.07
C SER A 210 1.99 -2.39 -1.62
N HIS A 211 3.09 -2.05 -0.97
CA HIS A 211 4.04 -1.03 -1.40
C HIS A 211 5.32 -1.60 -2.02
N ALA A 212 5.34 -2.87 -2.40
CA ALA A 212 6.56 -3.51 -2.93
C ALA A 212 6.31 -4.39 -4.17
N VAL A 213 5.23 -5.18 -4.18
CA VAL A 213 4.91 -6.07 -5.32
C VAL A 213 4.78 -5.28 -6.62
N GLY A 214 5.43 -5.78 -7.65
CA GLY A 214 5.55 -5.22 -8.99
C GLY A 214 6.89 -4.56 -9.27
N PHE A 215 7.66 -4.14 -8.24
CA PHE A 215 8.88 -3.34 -8.47
C PHE A 215 10.03 -3.53 -7.46
N ILE A 216 9.79 -4.10 -6.29
CA ILE A 216 10.85 -4.45 -5.32
C ILE A 216 11.29 -5.89 -5.55
N GLY A 217 12.58 -6.15 -5.41
CA GLY A 217 13.23 -7.41 -5.78
C GLY A 217 13.73 -7.39 -7.23
N GLU A 218 14.50 -8.39 -7.60
CA GLU A 218 15.10 -8.50 -8.93
C GLU A 218 14.03 -8.65 -10.02
N THR A 219 13.04 -9.49 -9.76
CA THR A 219 11.93 -9.74 -10.69
C THR A 219 10.64 -8.97 -10.33
N GLY A 220 10.64 -8.23 -9.22
CA GLY A 220 9.49 -7.44 -8.76
C GLY A 220 8.50 -8.23 -7.90
N ARG A 221 8.92 -9.34 -7.32
CA ARG A 221 8.06 -10.20 -6.47
C ARG A 221 7.85 -9.65 -5.07
N GLY A 222 8.48 -8.52 -4.73
CA GLY A 222 8.29 -7.82 -3.47
C GLY A 222 9.41 -8.04 -2.45
N THR A 223 9.11 -7.72 -1.20
CA THR A 223 10.10 -7.73 -0.13
C THR A 223 10.60 -9.14 0.25
N PRO A 224 9.80 -10.22 0.18
CA PRO A 224 10.33 -11.57 0.42
C PRO A 224 11.44 -11.96 -0.58
N GLU A 225 11.29 -11.60 -1.86
CA GLU A 225 12.34 -11.79 -2.87
C GLU A 225 13.56 -10.92 -2.57
N TYR A 226 13.33 -9.64 -2.27
CA TYR A 226 14.40 -8.68 -1.99
C TYR A 226 15.33 -9.12 -0.85
N PHE A 227 14.77 -9.75 0.18
CA PHE A 227 15.53 -10.28 1.32
C PHE A 227 15.93 -11.75 1.20
N GLY A 228 15.57 -12.44 0.11
CA GLY A 228 15.89 -13.85 -0.09
C GLY A 228 15.21 -14.79 0.91
N VAL A 229 13.96 -14.48 1.30
CA VAL A 229 13.20 -15.23 2.32
C VAL A 229 11.81 -15.67 1.83
N THR A 230 11.61 -15.77 0.53
CA THR A 230 10.31 -16.12 -0.07
C THR A 230 9.75 -17.44 0.47
N ASP A 231 10.61 -18.45 0.70
CA ASP A 231 10.26 -19.76 1.26
C ASP A 231 9.90 -19.73 2.76
N LYS A 232 10.22 -18.65 3.45
CA LYS A 232 10.05 -18.46 4.91
C LYS A 232 8.87 -17.57 5.28
N VAL A 233 8.22 -16.94 4.29
CA VAL A 233 7.01 -16.15 4.49
C VAL A 233 5.81 -17.04 4.18
N ASP A 234 4.89 -17.15 5.12
CA ASP A 234 3.72 -18.03 5.00
C ASP A 234 2.55 -17.36 4.30
N ILE A 235 2.42 -16.04 4.47
CA ILE A 235 1.30 -15.24 3.98
C ILE A 235 1.83 -13.92 3.42
N VAL A 236 1.48 -13.63 2.18
CA VAL A 236 1.70 -12.32 1.55
C VAL A 236 0.35 -11.73 1.20
N THR A 237 0.06 -10.53 1.69
CA THR A 237 -1.08 -9.75 1.19
C THR A 237 -0.60 -8.64 0.29
N GLY A 238 -1.45 -8.20 -0.63
CA GLY A 238 -1.09 -7.15 -1.57
C GLY A 238 -2.31 -6.53 -2.26
N THR A 239 -2.09 -5.40 -2.89
CA THR A 239 -3.13 -4.64 -3.59
C THR A 239 -2.93 -4.61 -5.09
N LEU A 240 -4.04 -4.66 -5.83
CA LEU A 240 -4.09 -4.36 -7.26
C LEU A 240 -4.26 -2.85 -7.52
N GLY A 241 -4.50 -2.07 -6.47
CA GLY A 241 -4.80 -0.63 -6.52
C GLY A 241 -3.57 0.30 -6.52
N LYS A 242 -2.36 -0.22 -6.70
CA LYS A 242 -1.11 0.57 -6.73
C LYS A 242 -0.26 0.20 -7.96
N ALA A 243 0.94 -0.34 -7.78
CA ALA A 243 1.84 -0.73 -8.86
C ALA A 243 1.22 -1.74 -9.84
N LEU A 244 0.32 -2.61 -9.38
CA LEU A 244 -0.33 -3.62 -10.19
C LEU A 244 -1.56 -3.08 -10.96
N GLY A 245 -1.46 -1.91 -11.55
CA GLY A 245 -2.47 -1.32 -12.43
C GLY A 245 -3.26 -0.17 -11.84
N GLY A 246 -3.33 -0.04 -10.51
CA GLY A 246 -3.87 1.15 -9.84
C GLY A 246 -5.40 1.27 -9.78
N ALA A 247 -6.16 0.21 -10.10
CA ALA A 247 -7.61 0.23 -9.99
C ALA A 247 -8.09 -0.10 -8.56
N SER A 248 -8.62 -1.27 -8.34
CA SER A 248 -9.04 -1.77 -7.04
C SER A 248 -8.79 -3.27 -6.95
N GLY A 249 -9.03 -3.84 -5.76
CA GLY A 249 -8.79 -5.24 -5.52
C GLY A 249 -7.57 -5.49 -4.63
N GLY A 250 -7.57 -6.64 -4.03
CA GLY A 250 -6.48 -7.14 -3.22
C GLY A 250 -6.44 -8.66 -3.23
N TYR A 251 -5.43 -9.20 -2.61
CA TYR A 251 -5.24 -10.64 -2.53
C TYR A 251 -4.53 -11.05 -1.25
N THR A 252 -4.73 -12.29 -0.85
CA THR A 252 -3.86 -13.03 0.05
C THR A 252 -3.28 -14.21 -0.72
N SER A 253 -1.97 -14.38 -0.65
CA SER A 253 -1.22 -15.44 -1.32
C SER A 253 -0.31 -16.14 -0.31
N GLY A 254 -0.10 -17.46 -0.42
CA GLY A 254 0.73 -18.17 0.54
C GLY A 254 0.50 -19.66 0.54
N ARG A 255 0.58 -20.30 1.74
CA ARG A 255 0.39 -21.73 1.90
C ARG A 255 -1.04 -22.13 1.53
N LYS A 256 -1.20 -23.19 0.75
CA LYS A 256 -2.51 -23.64 0.22
C LYS A 256 -3.54 -23.95 1.30
N GLU A 257 -3.11 -24.49 2.44
CA GLU A 257 -3.99 -24.81 3.57
C GLU A 257 -4.59 -23.53 4.19
N ILE A 258 -3.78 -22.47 4.29
CA ILE A 258 -4.22 -21.14 4.75
C ILE A 258 -5.22 -20.56 3.76
N ILE A 259 -4.89 -20.56 2.48
CA ILE A 259 -5.78 -20.03 1.43
C ILE A 259 -7.08 -20.83 1.34
N ALA A 260 -7.02 -22.14 1.47
CA ALA A 260 -8.23 -22.99 1.51
C ALA A 260 -9.14 -22.61 2.69
N LEU A 261 -8.58 -22.38 3.89
CA LEU A 261 -9.36 -21.97 5.06
C LEU A 261 -9.98 -20.58 4.88
N LEU A 262 -9.22 -19.62 4.31
CA LEU A 262 -9.73 -18.28 3.99
C LEU A 262 -10.92 -18.35 3.02
N ARG A 263 -10.88 -19.20 2.00
CA ARG A 263 -12.01 -19.41 1.06
C ARG A 263 -13.29 -19.88 1.75
N GLN A 264 -13.16 -20.62 2.85
CA GLN A 264 -14.30 -21.20 3.57
C GLN A 264 -14.85 -20.28 4.66
N ARG A 265 -14.03 -19.37 5.23
CA ARG A 265 -14.40 -18.67 6.46
C ARG A 265 -14.15 -17.16 6.44
N SER A 266 -13.33 -16.62 5.56
CA SER A 266 -13.02 -15.19 5.51
C SER A 266 -14.27 -14.38 5.15
N ARG A 267 -14.82 -13.64 6.10
CA ARG A 267 -16.08 -12.90 5.96
C ARG A 267 -16.07 -11.89 4.80
N PRO A 268 -15.01 -11.07 4.61
CA PRO A 268 -14.94 -10.17 3.45
C PRO A 268 -14.99 -10.91 2.11
N TYR A 269 -14.43 -12.11 2.03
CA TYR A 269 -14.52 -12.94 0.82
C TYR A 269 -15.90 -13.54 0.60
N LEU A 270 -16.53 -14.02 1.68
CA LEU A 270 -17.83 -14.72 1.59
C LEU A 270 -18.99 -13.76 1.35
N PHE A 271 -18.89 -12.50 1.81
CA PHE A 271 -20.04 -11.60 1.87
C PHE A 271 -19.88 -10.30 1.07
N SER A 272 -18.69 -10.04 0.47
CA SER A 272 -18.53 -8.95 -0.49
C SER A 272 -18.66 -9.45 -1.94
N ASN A 273 -19.15 -8.59 -2.82
CA ASN A 273 -19.21 -8.90 -4.24
C ASN A 273 -17.81 -9.18 -4.79
N THR A 274 -17.77 -10.08 -5.77
CA THR A 274 -16.53 -10.43 -6.44
C THR A 274 -15.93 -9.26 -7.21
N LEU A 275 -14.62 -9.31 -7.40
CA LEU A 275 -13.88 -8.34 -8.19
C LEU A 275 -14.40 -8.29 -9.63
N ALA A 276 -14.65 -7.08 -10.16
CA ALA A 276 -15.22 -6.89 -11.48
C ALA A 276 -14.32 -7.46 -12.60
N PRO A 277 -14.90 -8.04 -13.66
CA PRO A 277 -14.15 -8.66 -14.76
C PRO A 277 -13.11 -7.73 -15.40
N ALA A 278 -13.41 -6.45 -15.57
CA ALA A 278 -12.51 -5.48 -16.15
C ALA A 278 -11.22 -5.30 -15.32
N ILE A 279 -11.34 -5.31 -14.00
CA ILE A 279 -10.19 -5.24 -13.09
C ILE A 279 -9.37 -6.52 -13.17
N VAL A 280 -10.03 -7.67 -13.22
CA VAL A 280 -9.35 -8.97 -13.33
C VAL A 280 -8.54 -9.07 -14.62
N CYS A 281 -9.14 -8.73 -15.77
CA CYS A 281 -8.49 -8.78 -17.08
C CYS A 281 -7.34 -7.76 -17.17
N ALA A 282 -7.54 -6.54 -16.65
CA ALA A 282 -6.46 -5.55 -16.56
C ALA A 282 -5.29 -6.03 -15.70
N SER A 283 -5.58 -6.64 -14.53
CA SER A 283 -4.54 -7.17 -13.64
C SER A 283 -3.77 -8.35 -14.25
N LEU A 284 -4.45 -9.22 -15.00
CA LEU A 284 -3.79 -10.27 -15.80
C LEU A 284 -2.80 -9.68 -16.80
N LYS A 285 -3.21 -8.63 -17.53
CA LYS A 285 -2.35 -7.93 -18.48
C LYS A 285 -1.16 -7.26 -17.80
N VAL A 286 -1.37 -6.64 -16.64
CA VAL A 286 -0.28 -6.04 -15.85
C VAL A 286 0.77 -7.09 -15.48
N LEU A 287 0.36 -8.25 -14.99
CA LEU A 287 1.29 -9.33 -14.67
C LEU A 287 2.03 -9.86 -15.90
N ASP A 288 1.38 -9.90 -17.10
CA ASP A 288 2.06 -10.21 -18.37
C ASP A 288 3.18 -9.20 -18.68
N ILE A 289 2.87 -7.90 -18.59
CA ILE A 289 3.83 -6.82 -18.84
C ILE A 289 5.03 -6.93 -17.88
N LEU A 290 4.77 -7.13 -16.58
CA LEU A 290 5.82 -7.18 -15.57
C LEU A 290 6.68 -8.43 -15.65
N SER A 291 6.12 -9.55 -16.11
CA SER A 291 6.86 -10.80 -16.35
C SER A 291 7.70 -10.76 -17.62
N ALA A 292 7.27 -10.00 -18.62
CA ALA A 292 7.95 -9.91 -19.92
C ALA A 292 9.13 -8.93 -19.91
N SER A 293 9.14 -7.92 -19.02
CA SER A 293 10.14 -6.85 -19.08
C SER A 293 10.40 -6.21 -17.72
N ASP A 294 11.64 -5.78 -17.51
CA ASP A 294 12.06 -5.04 -16.32
C ASP A 294 12.15 -3.51 -16.57
N VAL A 295 11.76 -3.02 -17.74
CA VAL A 295 11.94 -1.63 -18.17
C VAL A 295 11.30 -0.64 -17.17
N TYR A 296 10.09 -0.93 -16.68
CA TYR A 296 9.41 -0.07 -15.71
C TYR A 296 10.11 -0.07 -14.35
N ARG A 297 10.59 -1.24 -13.90
CA ARG A 297 11.34 -1.37 -12.63
C ARG A 297 12.67 -0.62 -12.68
N LYS A 298 13.43 -0.78 -13.76
CA LYS A 298 14.69 -0.06 -13.99
C LYS A 298 14.46 1.44 -14.00
N LYS A 299 13.49 1.91 -14.78
CA LYS A 299 13.14 3.34 -14.85
C LYS A 299 12.72 3.90 -13.50
N LEU A 300 11.90 3.18 -12.73
CA LEU A 300 11.51 3.59 -11.39
C LEU A 300 12.71 3.71 -10.45
N LYS A 301 13.62 2.73 -10.49
CA LYS A 301 14.84 2.73 -9.66
C LYS A 301 15.74 3.93 -10.00
N GLU A 302 15.98 4.19 -11.29
CA GLU A 302 16.75 5.33 -11.79
C GLU A 302 16.12 6.65 -11.36
N ASN A 303 14.82 6.83 -11.60
CA ASN A 303 14.06 8.01 -11.21
C ASN A 303 14.11 8.26 -9.70
N THR A 304 13.99 7.20 -8.91
CA THR A 304 14.03 7.27 -7.45
C THR A 304 15.39 7.73 -6.95
N ALA A 305 16.46 7.12 -7.45
CA ALA A 305 17.83 7.51 -7.08
C ALA A 305 18.11 8.96 -7.46
N TYR A 306 17.73 9.35 -8.69
CA TYR A 306 17.89 10.72 -9.18
C TYR A 306 17.17 11.75 -8.33
N PHE A 307 15.89 11.51 -8.03
CA PHE A 307 15.09 12.44 -7.23
C PHE A 307 15.60 12.55 -5.80
N ARG A 308 15.93 11.42 -5.15
CA ARG A 308 16.51 11.43 -3.78
C ARG A 308 17.82 12.21 -3.70
N ASP A 309 18.71 12.00 -4.66
CA ASP A 309 19.98 12.72 -4.73
C ASP A 309 19.78 14.23 -4.98
N GLY A 310 18.88 14.59 -5.89
CA GLY A 310 18.50 15.98 -6.14
C GLY A 310 17.93 16.67 -4.91
N MET A 311 17.04 16.03 -4.17
CA MET A 311 16.47 16.60 -2.93
C MET A 311 17.50 16.75 -1.82
N LYS A 312 18.44 15.79 -1.66
CA LYS A 312 19.55 15.90 -0.72
C LYS A 312 20.47 17.09 -1.08
N LYS A 313 20.83 17.24 -2.38
CA LYS A 313 21.62 18.38 -2.87
C LYS A 313 20.93 19.72 -2.66
N ALA A 314 19.59 19.75 -2.75
CA ALA A 314 18.77 20.91 -2.44
C ALA A 314 18.63 21.17 -0.91
N GLY A 315 19.29 20.38 -0.07
CA GLY A 315 19.36 20.57 1.39
C GLY A 315 18.13 20.06 2.15
N PHE A 316 17.31 19.19 1.56
CA PHE A 316 16.18 18.56 2.25
C PHE A 316 16.59 17.30 3.00
N GLU A 317 16.02 17.14 4.20
CA GLU A 317 16.09 15.88 4.95
C GLU A 317 15.13 14.87 4.30
N VAL A 318 15.71 13.86 3.66
CA VAL A 318 14.95 12.73 3.07
C VAL A 318 15.33 11.45 3.81
N GLY A 319 14.34 10.64 4.16
CA GLY A 319 14.59 9.38 4.87
C GLY A 319 15.59 8.48 4.14
N GLU A 320 16.35 7.71 4.90
CA GLU A 320 17.28 6.72 4.34
C GLU A 320 16.50 5.50 3.84
N SER A 321 16.40 5.36 2.52
CA SER A 321 15.77 4.23 1.84
C SER A 321 16.09 4.30 0.35
N THR A 322 15.91 3.19 -0.35
CA THR A 322 15.95 3.13 -1.82
C THR A 322 14.55 3.08 -2.44
N HIS A 323 13.50 3.13 -1.61
CA HIS A 323 12.12 3.05 -2.04
C HIS A 323 11.64 4.33 -2.75
N PRO A 324 10.70 4.23 -3.73
CA PRO A 324 10.11 5.38 -4.43
C PRO A 324 9.27 6.31 -3.56
N ILE A 325 8.87 5.90 -2.38
CA ILE A 325 8.36 6.82 -1.35
C ILE A 325 9.54 7.64 -0.84
N VAL A 326 9.49 8.95 -1.06
CA VAL A 326 10.53 9.89 -0.61
C VAL A 326 9.89 10.91 0.32
N PRO A 327 9.95 10.68 1.65
CA PRO A 327 9.45 11.63 2.62
C PRO A 327 10.38 12.83 2.72
N ILE A 328 9.83 14.03 2.60
CA ILE A 328 10.52 15.29 2.83
C ILE A 328 10.15 15.75 4.24
N ILE A 329 11.06 15.58 5.18
CA ILE A 329 10.81 15.80 6.61
C ILE A 329 10.89 17.30 6.91
N LEU A 330 9.81 17.87 7.42
CA LEU A 330 9.69 19.30 7.75
C LEU A 330 9.38 19.53 9.24
N LYS A 331 9.05 18.48 9.97
CA LYS A 331 8.80 18.39 11.42
C LYS A 331 7.57 19.15 11.92
N ASP A 332 7.25 20.30 11.36
CA ASP A 332 6.14 21.18 11.75
C ASP A 332 4.93 21.03 10.80
N ALA A 333 3.74 20.86 11.37
CA ALA A 333 2.51 20.63 10.60
C ALA A 333 2.05 21.85 9.81
N GLU A 334 2.23 23.07 10.35
CA GLU A 334 1.86 24.33 9.67
C GLU A 334 2.79 24.59 8.47
N ILE A 335 4.10 24.34 8.66
CA ILE A 335 5.07 24.43 7.57
C ILE A 335 4.73 23.45 6.45
N VAL A 336 4.41 22.19 6.79
CA VAL A 336 4.02 21.17 5.83
C VAL A 336 2.79 21.59 5.02
N GLN A 337 1.76 22.11 5.67
CA GLN A 337 0.53 22.55 5.00
C GLN A 337 0.79 23.74 4.07
N LYS A 338 1.50 24.77 4.56
CA LYS A 338 1.87 25.95 3.77
C LYS A 338 2.72 25.57 2.56
N MET A 339 3.71 24.71 2.77
CA MET A 339 4.60 24.25 1.68
C MET A 339 3.81 23.45 0.65
N ALA A 340 2.98 22.49 1.05
CA ALA A 340 2.16 21.72 0.13
C ALA A 340 1.20 22.58 -0.69
N GLN A 341 0.63 23.62 -0.09
CA GLN A 341 -0.24 24.56 -0.80
C GLN A 341 0.55 25.40 -1.83
N ARG A 342 1.72 25.93 -1.47
CA ARG A 342 2.58 26.69 -2.42
C ARG A 342 3.10 25.80 -3.55
N MET A 343 3.50 24.55 -3.25
CA MET A 343 3.87 23.56 -4.25
C MET A 343 2.73 23.36 -5.27
N TYR A 344 1.49 23.19 -4.75
CA TYR A 344 0.31 23.07 -5.61
C TYR A 344 0.11 24.30 -6.50
N GLU A 345 0.26 25.51 -5.95
CA GLU A 345 0.15 26.77 -6.70
C GLU A 345 1.21 26.88 -7.80
N LYS A 346 2.40 26.33 -7.58
CA LYS A 346 3.51 26.31 -8.55
C LYS A 346 3.45 25.12 -9.53
N GLY A 347 2.44 24.25 -9.46
CA GLY A 347 2.22 23.19 -10.43
C GLY A 347 2.70 21.81 -10.01
N VAL A 348 3.03 21.59 -8.75
CA VAL A 348 3.40 20.27 -8.20
C VAL A 348 2.36 19.80 -7.20
N TYR A 349 1.69 18.68 -7.50
CA TYR A 349 0.65 18.12 -6.63
C TYR A 349 1.30 17.19 -5.59
N VAL A 350 1.35 17.66 -4.36
CA VAL A 350 1.82 16.94 -3.18
C VAL A 350 0.80 17.08 -2.05
N VAL A 351 0.92 16.19 -1.06
CA VAL A 351 0.07 16.19 0.15
C VAL A 351 0.97 16.12 1.38
N GLY A 352 0.64 16.96 2.37
CA GLY A 352 1.29 16.94 3.67
C GLY A 352 0.69 15.87 4.59
N PHE A 353 1.55 15.25 5.40
CA PHE A 353 1.17 14.29 6.44
C PHE A 353 1.70 14.77 7.78
N PHE A 354 0.80 14.81 8.77
CA PHE A 354 1.06 15.26 10.13
C PHE A 354 0.18 14.46 11.10
N TYR A 355 0.33 14.70 12.39
CA TYR A 355 -0.45 14.01 13.42
C TYR A 355 -1.97 14.08 13.14
N PRO A 356 -2.75 13.00 13.31
CA PRO A 356 -2.36 11.70 13.88
C PRO A 356 -1.84 10.66 12.86
N VAL A 357 -1.68 11.02 11.57
CA VAL A 357 -1.24 10.09 10.52
C VAL A 357 0.24 9.72 10.70
N VAL A 358 1.05 10.67 11.15
CA VAL A 358 2.44 10.46 11.55
C VAL A 358 2.65 11.04 12.94
N PRO A 359 3.66 10.58 13.72
CA PRO A 359 3.94 11.13 15.05
C PRO A 359 4.18 12.63 15.02
N MET A 360 3.94 13.31 16.16
CA MET A 360 4.33 14.71 16.36
C MET A 360 5.82 14.87 16.06
N GLU A 361 6.22 16.03 15.54
CA GLU A 361 7.61 16.35 15.12
C GLU A 361 8.14 15.49 13.94
N LYS A 362 7.27 14.67 13.32
CA LYS A 362 7.57 13.91 12.10
C LYS A 362 6.68 14.29 10.92
N ALA A 363 6.14 15.52 10.94
CA ALA A 363 5.34 16.06 9.85
C ALA A 363 6.20 16.16 8.57
N ARG A 364 5.59 15.79 7.43
CA ARG A 364 6.31 15.63 6.15
C ARG A 364 5.43 15.85 4.94
N ILE A 365 6.04 16.16 3.82
CA ILE A 365 5.45 15.94 2.50
C ILE A 365 5.93 14.58 2.03
N ARG A 366 4.99 13.65 1.76
CA ARG A 366 5.33 12.33 1.20
C ARG A 366 5.23 12.40 -0.31
N THR A 367 6.38 12.42 -0.99
CA THR A 367 6.41 12.30 -2.45
C THR A 367 6.49 10.83 -2.87
N GLN A 368 5.93 10.55 -4.05
CA GLN A 368 5.92 9.23 -4.67
C GLN A 368 6.50 9.35 -6.08
N VAL A 369 7.66 8.76 -6.29
CA VAL A 369 8.29 8.70 -7.60
C VAL A 369 7.64 7.60 -8.44
N SER A 370 7.47 7.86 -9.73
CA SER A 370 6.88 6.93 -10.69
C SER A 370 7.83 6.70 -11.86
N ALA A 371 7.75 5.52 -12.47
CA ALA A 371 8.39 5.23 -13.75
C ALA A 371 7.86 6.13 -14.89
N ALA A 372 6.65 6.67 -14.73
CA ALA A 372 6.04 7.60 -15.68
C ALA A 372 6.64 9.02 -15.64
N HIS A 373 7.35 9.40 -14.58
CA HIS A 373 8.02 10.69 -14.53
C HIS A 373 9.19 10.74 -15.50
N SER A 374 9.28 11.82 -16.27
CA SER A 374 10.47 12.13 -17.04
C SER A 374 11.56 12.76 -16.15
N LYS A 375 12.76 12.90 -16.67
CA LYS A 375 13.84 13.59 -15.94
C LYS A 375 13.49 15.06 -15.74
N GLU A 376 12.89 15.69 -16.73
CA GLU A 376 12.42 17.09 -16.69
C GLU A 376 11.32 17.28 -15.64
N ASP A 377 10.44 16.27 -15.43
CA ASP A 377 9.46 16.29 -14.36
C ASP A 377 10.12 16.30 -12.98
N LEU A 378 11.13 15.46 -12.80
CA LEU A 378 11.87 15.38 -11.53
C LEU A 378 12.69 16.65 -11.27
N ASP A 379 13.35 17.20 -12.30
CA ASP A 379 14.05 18.48 -12.22
C ASP A 379 13.09 19.63 -11.86
N PHE A 380 11.92 19.65 -12.48
CA PHE A 380 10.87 20.62 -12.16
C PHE A 380 10.41 20.50 -10.70
N ALA A 381 10.16 19.29 -10.20
CA ALA A 381 9.79 19.09 -8.81
C ALA A 381 10.88 19.58 -7.85
N ILE A 382 12.15 19.20 -8.06
CA ILE A 382 13.28 19.61 -7.23
C ILE A 382 13.40 21.13 -7.20
N LYS A 383 13.32 21.79 -8.38
CA LYS A 383 13.34 23.25 -8.50
C LYS A 383 12.24 23.91 -7.69
N VAL A 384 10.98 23.43 -7.84
CA VAL A 384 9.82 24.02 -7.14
C VAL A 384 9.93 23.81 -5.62
N PHE A 385 10.46 22.67 -5.16
CA PHE A 385 10.77 22.45 -3.73
C PHE A 385 11.80 23.46 -3.21
N SER A 386 12.91 23.67 -3.95
CA SER A 386 13.97 24.59 -3.57
C SER A 386 13.49 26.04 -3.50
N GLU A 387 12.80 26.52 -4.54
CA GLU A 387 12.23 27.86 -4.58
C GLU A 387 11.22 28.11 -3.46
N THR A 388 10.36 27.10 -3.19
CA THR A 388 9.37 27.21 -2.12
C THR A 388 10.01 27.26 -0.75
N ARG A 389 11.09 26.50 -0.53
CA ARG A 389 11.89 26.54 0.71
C ARG A 389 12.48 27.92 0.93
N GLU A 390 13.14 28.49 -0.08
CA GLU A 390 13.75 29.83 -0.02
C GLU A 390 12.71 30.91 0.29
N GLU A 391 11.54 30.89 -0.39
CA GLU A 391 10.44 31.84 -0.15
C GLU A 391 9.85 31.73 1.26
N MET A 392 9.94 30.57 1.89
CA MET A 392 9.46 30.33 3.25
C MET A 392 10.53 30.59 4.31
N GLY A 393 11.78 30.87 3.91
CA GLY A 393 12.88 31.13 4.83
C GLY A 393 13.31 29.89 5.63
N LEU A 394 13.25 28.70 5.04
CA LEU A 394 13.53 27.41 5.67
C LEU A 394 14.95 26.90 5.39
#